data_8fb18d636c84ebd03e1fbd80b92f8c83
#
_entry.id   8fb18d636c84ebd03e1fbd80b92f8c83
#
_cell.length_a   1.000
_cell.length_b   1.000
_cell.length_c   1.000
_cell.angle_alpha   90.00
_cell.angle_beta   90.00
_cell.angle_gamma   90.00
#
_symmetry.space_group_name_H-M   'P 1'
#
loop_
_entity.id
_entity.type
_entity.pdbx_description
1 polymer ?
#
loop_
_entity_poly.entity_id
_entity_poly.type
_entity_poly.pdbx_seq_one_letter_code
_entity_poly.pdbx_strand_id
1 'polypeptide(L)'
;MHFMTDAGAWTVRRILEWTGKFFERKEVFQPRLSAEQLLAHVLSYPRIKLYTDYERALSEKELAAYRQLVQRAVEDEPIAYLTGKKPFFNLEFEVTRDVLIPRPDTETLVENVLQFFRHEAGMQSPRVLDLCTGSGCIAAAIAHHRKNATVVATEISPAAAAVARRNVERLGLSERVSIVEGDLFEPLTSMMDLQPFDVIVSNPPYIPSGQIAGLDKSVRDFEPLMALDGGADGLDFHRRILSQAPARMTPGGRIFLEMAFDQGEQIMAIAREHVAYEEIRLLKDDGGRERVLTGKRN
;
A
#
# COMPACT_ATOMS: atom_id res chain seq x y z
N MET A 1 34.18 -8.33 1.10
CA MET A 1 33.80 -7.22 2.00
C MET A 1 34.25 -7.56 3.42
N HIS A 2 35.33 -6.90 3.94
CA HIS A 2 35.84 -7.15 5.30
C HIS A 2 34.92 -6.45 6.28
N PHE A 3 33.87 -7.12 6.71
CA PHE A 3 33.05 -6.70 7.83
C PHE A 3 33.74 -7.14 9.13
N MET A 4 34.14 -6.19 9.96
CA MET A 4 34.27 -6.36 11.39
C MET A 4 35.49 -7.20 11.89
N THR A 5 36.67 -6.71 11.71
CA THR A 5 37.89 -7.28 12.37
C THR A 5 38.22 -6.59 13.70
N ASP A 6 37.29 -5.89 14.34
CA ASP A 6 37.53 -5.12 15.54
C ASP A 6 37.33 -5.95 16.82
N ALA A 7 38.29 -5.88 17.77
CA ALA A 7 38.47 -6.79 18.90
C ALA A 7 37.46 -6.67 20.06
N GLY A 8 36.19 -6.26 19.80
CA GLY A 8 35.17 -6.14 20.84
C GLY A 8 33.85 -6.77 20.43
N ALA A 9 33.06 -7.20 21.43
CA ALA A 9 31.71 -7.74 21.17
C ALA A 9 30.83 -6.74 20.41
N TRP A 10 30.07 -7.23 19.42
CA TRP A 10 29.12 -6.41 18.70
C TRP A 10 27.84 -6.28 19.52
N THR A 11 27.68 -5.12 20.16
CA THR A 11 26.45 -4.77 20.88
C THR A 11 25.42 -4.16 19.92
N VAL A 12 24.15 -4.13 20.33
CA VAL A 12 23.05 -3.47 19.61
C VAL A 12 23.43 -2.03 19.23
N ARG A 13 23.96 -1.25 20.19
CA ARG A 13 24.43 0.13 19.94
C ARG A 13 25.47 0.18 18.84
N ARG A 14 26.54 -0.59 18.99
CA ARG A 14 27.67 -0.56 18.08
C ARG A 14 27.30 -0.95 16.66
N ILE A 15 26.46 -1.98 16.49
CA ILE A 15 26.04 -2.43 15.16
C ILE A 15 25.13 -1.39 14.49
N LEU A 16 24.21 -0.76 15.23
CA LEU A 16 23.34 0.29 14.71
C LEU A 16 24.12 1.54 14.27
N GLU A 17 25.08 1.98 15.08
CA GLU A 17 25.95 3.12 14.73
C GLU A 17 26.78 2.83 13.48
N TRP A 18 27.36 1.65 13.41
CA TRP A 18 28.14 1.23 12.25
C TRP A 18 27.28 1.13 11.00
N THR A 19 26.13 0.43 11.08
CA THR A 19 25.25 0.23 9.93
C THR A 19 24.62 1.54 9.47
N GLY A 20 24.23 2.43 10.39
CA GLY A 20 23.71 3.75 10.03
C GLY A 20 24.71 4.54 9.17
N LYS A 21 25.97 4.65 9.62
CA LYS A 21 27.04 5.29 8.84
C LYS A 21 27.36 4.57 7.53
N PHE A 22 27.23 3.26 7.50
CA PHE A 22 27.43 2.48 6.29
C PHE A 22 26.32 2.74 5.28
N PHE A 23 25.06 2.76 5.69
CA PHE A 23 23.91 3.08 4.87
C PHE A 23 23.93 4.52 4.36
N GLU A 24 24.35 5.50 5.17
CA GLU A 24 24.57 6.88 4.73
C GLU A 24 25.53 6.95 3.54
N ARG A 25 26.68 6.26 3.63
CA ARG A 25 27.67 6.21 2.54
C ARG A 25 27.20 5.44 1.29
N LYS A 26 26.18 4.61 1.45
CA LYS A 26 25.56 3.79 0.38
C LYS A 26 24.24 4.37 -0.11
N GLU A 27 23.87 5.56 0.38
CA GLU A 27 22.67 6.28 0.00
C GLU A 27 21.37 5.47 0.22
N VAL A 28 21.37 4.53 1.16
CA VAL A 28 20.17 3.80 1.57
C VAL A 28 19.17 4.78 2.18
N PHE A 29 17.93 4.75 1.72
CA PHE A 29 16.87 5.63 2.23
C PHE A 29 16.68 5.49 3.74
N GLN A 30 16.56 6.60 4.47
CA GLN A 30 16.44 6.66 5.93
C GLN A 30 17.43 5.74 6.67
N PRO A 31 18.75 5.97 6.56
CA PRO A 31 19.81 5.04 6.93
C PRO A 31 19.67 4.47 8.34
N ARG A 32 19.40 5.33 9.31
CA ARG A 32 19.27 4.94 10.72
C ARG A 32 18.03 4.08 10.96
N LEU A 33 16.87 4.51 10.42
CA LEU A 33 15.61 3.79 10.56
C LEU A 33 15.69 2.41 9.88
N SER A 34 16.28 2.34 8.69
CA SER A 34 16.48 1.09 7.95
C SER A 34 17.36 0.11 8.73
N ALA A 35 18.46 0.58 9.33
CA ALA A 35 19.32 -0.25 10.19
C ALA A 35 18.56 -0.80 11.41
N GLU A 36 17.74 0.03 12.06
CA GLU A 36 16.92 -0.35 13.20
C GLU A 36 15.84 -1.37 12.83
N GLN A 37 15.15 -1.19 11.71
CA GLN A 37 14.11 -2.12 11.24
C GLN A 37 14.69 -3.50 10.94
N LEU A 38 15.83 -3.57 10.26
CA LEU A 38 16.51 -4.83 9.97
C LEU A 38 16.98 -5.53 11.24
N LEU A 39 17.57 -4.78 12.19
CA LEU A 39 18.04 -5.38 13.44
C LEU A 39 16.88 -5.84 14.32
N ALA A 40 15.82 -5.06 14.42
CA ALA A 40 14.60 -5.43 15.13
C ALA A 40 13.98 -6.71 14.56
N HIS A 41 13.97 -6.86 13.23
CA HIS A 41 13.51 -8.06 12.53
C HIS A 41 14.35 -9.29 12.92
N VAL A 42 15.69 -9.19 12.84
CA VAL A 42 16.61 -10.29 13.18
C VAL A 42 16.46 -10.73 14.64
N LEU A 43 16.30 -9.77 15.55
CA LEU A 43 16.16 -10.05 16.98
C LEU A 43 14.71 -10.44 17.38
N SER A 44 13.75 -10.36 16.45
CA SER A 44 12.31 -10.50 16.74
C SER A 44 11.85 -9.54 17.85
N TYR A 45 12.36 -8.32 17.82
CA TYR A 45 12.08 -7.26 18.79
C TYR A 45 11.12 -6.22 18.22
N PRO A 46 10.25 -5.63 19.05
CA PRO A 46 9.70 -4.32 18.73
C PRO A 46 10.86 -3.31 18.72
N ARG A 47 10.86 -2.38 17.76
CA ARG A 47 11.98 -1.45 17.54
C ARG A 47 12.40 -0.68 18.81
N ILE A 48 11.42 -0.32 19.67
CA ILE A 48 11.72 0.38 20.93
C ILE A 48 12.65 -0.43 21.84
N LYS A 49 12.60 -1.76 21.79
CA LYS A 49 13.43 -2.61 22.62
C LYS A 49 14.93 -2.53 22.27
N LEU A 50 15.27 -2.14 21.05
CA LEU A 50 16.67 -1.89 20.67
C LEU A 50 17.32 -0.82 21.55
N TYR A 51 16.55 0.18 21.97
CA TYR A 51 17.05 1.29 22.80
C TYR A 51 17.18 0.93 24.28
N THR A 52 16.40 -0.02 24.76
CA THR A 52 16.52 -0.51 26.15
C THR A 52 17.61 -1.56 26.31
N ASP A 53 17.98 -2.25 25.21
CA ASP A 53 18.94 -3.35 25.21
C ASP A 53 20.27 -2.97 24.51
N TYR A 54 20.66 -1.69 24.52
CA TYR A 54 21.83 -1.17 23.78
C TYR A 54 23.11 -1.93 24.03
N GLU A 55 23.37 -2.38 25.26
CA GLU A 55 24.60 -3.08 25.64
C GLU A 55 24.54 -4.59 25.40
N ARG A 56 23.37 -5.10 24.93
CA ARG A 56 23.22 -6.51 24.59
C ARG A 56 24.17 -6.87 23.44
N ALA A 57 25.02 -7.88 23.67
CA ALA A 57 25.86 -8.44 22.61
C ALA A 57 25.03 -9.33 21.68
N LEU A 58 25.30 -9.23 20.37
CA LEU A 58 24.71 -10.10 19.37
C LEU A 58 25.51 -11.41 19.28
N SER A 59 24.79 -12.52 19.11
CA SER A 59 25.40 -13.81 18.79
C SER A 59 25.93 -13.81 17.34
N GLU A 60 26.83 -14.75 17.04
CA GLU A 60 27.33 -14.92 15.65
C GLU A 60 26.22 -15.20 14.65
N LYS A 61 25.18 -15.96 15.03
CA LYS A 61 24.02 -16.26 14.20
C LYS A 61 23.23 -14.99 13.87
N GLU A 62 22.96 -14.15 14.86
CA GLU A 62 22.26 -12.87 14.67
C GLU A 62 23.08 -11.90 13.79
N LEU A 63 24.39 -11.84 14.03
CA LEU A 63 25.28 -11.03 13.20
C LEU A 63 25.32 -11.52 11.76
N ALA A 64 25.36 -12.82 11.52
CA ALA A 64 25.34 -13.40 10.18
C ALA A 64 24.02 -13.09 9.45
N ALA A 65 22.88 -13.28 10.12
CA ALA A 65 21.56 -12.96 9.57
C ALA A 65 21.44 -11.47 9.27
N TYR A 66 21.86 -10.60 10.19
CA TYR A 66 21.81 -9.16 9.99
C TYR A 66 22.68 -8.69 8.81
N ARG A 67 23.90 -9.25 8.67
CA ARG A 67 24.79 -8.94 7.54
C ARG A 67 24.16 -9.27 6.18
N GLN A 68 23.46 -10.40 6.07
CA GLN A 68 22.76 -10.76 4.84
C GLN A 68 21.70 -9.73 4.46
N LEU A 69 20.92 -9.27 5.43
CA LEU A 69 19.90 -8.24 5.19
C LEU A 69 20.52 -6.88 4.84
N VAL A 70 21.58 -6.48 5.54
CA VAL A 70 22.34 -5.25 5.24
C VAL A 70 22.89 -5.27 3.81
N GLN A 71 23.43 -6.42 3.36
CA GLN A 71 23.94 -6.56 2.00
C GLN A 71 22.82 -6.38 0.95
N ARG A 72 21.68 -7.04 1.15
CA ARG A 72 20.53 -6.93 0.24
C ARG A 72 19.95 -5.51 0.22
N ALA A 73 19.91 -4.83 1.37
CA ALA A 73 19.46 -3.44 1.45
C ALA A 73 20.35 -2.48 0.65
N VAL A 74 21.67 -2.72 0.62
CA VAL A 74 22.62 -1.94 -0.20
C VAL A 74 22.49 -2.26 -1.70
N GLU A 75 21.88 -3.36 -2.06
CA GLU A 75 21.53 -3.74 -3.45
C GLU A 75 20.14 -3.21 -3.83
N ASP A 76 19.62 -2.23 -3.09
CA ASP A 76 18.33 -1.54 -3.26
C ASP A 76 17.10 -2.41 -3.00
N GLU A 77 17.25 -3.59 -2.38
CA GLU A 77 16.07 -4.36 -2.00
C GLU A 77 15.30 -3.64 -0.88
N PRO A 78 13.99 -3.39 -1.05
CA PRO A 78 13.19 -2.63 -0.09
C PRO A 78 13.20 -3.25 1.31
N ILE A 79 13.41 -2.42 2.34
CA ILE A 79 13.41 -2.86 3.74
C ILE A 79 12.11 -3.58 4.12
N ALA A 80 10.97 -3.15 3.54
CA ALA A 80 9.69 -3.80 3.78
C ALA A 80 9.67 -5.26 3.30
N TYR A 81 10.27 -5.57 2.15
CA TYR A 81 10.40 -6.95 1.68
C TYR A 81 11.41 -7.75 2.48
N LEU A 82 12.50 -7.12 2.92
CA LEU A 82 13.51 -7.76 3.78
C LEU A 82 12.94 -8.17 5.14
N THR A 83 12.03 -7.35 5.68
CA THR A 83 11.39 -7.61 6.97
C THR A 83 10.05 -8.35 6.83
N GLY A 84 9.49 -8.40 5.62
CA GLY A 84 8.18 -8.97 5.33
C GLY A 84 7.00 -8.13 5.83
N LYS A 85 7.24 -6.87 6.25
CA LYS A 85 6.24 -6.06 6.95
C LYS A 85 6.29 -4.60 6.54
N LYS A 86 5.11 -3.97 6.49
CA LYS A 86 4.95 -2.52 6.27
C LYS A 86 3.84 -1.95 7.14
N PRO A 87 4.11 -0.93 7.96
CA PRO A 87 3.07 -0.14 8.62
C PRO A 87 2.28 0.67 7.59
N PHE A 88 0.96 0.72 7.75
CA PHE A 88 0.06 1.55 6.97
C PHE A 88 -1.21 1.84 7.79
N PHE A 89 -1.60 3.09 7.91
CA PHE A 89 -2.79 3.58 8.60
C PHE A 89 -3.00 2.96 10.00
N ASN A 90 -1.95 3.00 10.83
CA ASN A 90 -1.89 2.41 12.18
C ASN A 90 -2.05 0.88 12.25
N LEU A 91 -1.96 0.19 11.13
CA LEU A 91 -1.94 -1.27 11.03
C LEU A 91 -0.59 -1.74 10.50
N GLU A 92 -0.25 -3.01 10.73
CA GLU A 92 0.93 -3.64 10.15
C GLU A 92 0.49 -4.67 9.11
N PHE A 93 1.03 -4.57 7.89
CA PHE A 93 0.72 -5.47 6.78
C PHE A 93 1.90 -6.36 6.43
N GLU A 94 1.63 -7.64 6.18
CA GLU A 94 2.56 -8.52 5.49
C GLU A 94 2.71 -8.04 4.05
N VAL A 95 3.95 -7.99 3.57
CA VAL A 95 4.28 -7.66 2.19
C VAL A 95 5.32 -8.64 1.64
N THR A 96 5.13 -9.02 0.39
CA THR A 96 6.05 -9.85 -0.40
C THR A 96 6.29 -9.18 -1.74
N ARG A 97 7.19 -9.72 -2.56
CA ARG A 97 7.41 -9.24 -3.93
C ARG A 97 6.19 -9.39 -4.85
N ASP A 98 5.12 -10.00 -4.36
CA ASP A 98 3.87 -10.17 -5.11
C ASP A 98 2.93 -8.96 -5.01
N VAL A 99 3.19 -8.02 -4.09
CA VAL A 99 2.32 -6.85 -3.83
C VAL A 99 3.12 -5.56 -3.83
N LEU A 100 2.49 -4.47 -4.27
CA LEU A 100 3.01 -3.12 -4.07
C LEU A 100 3.18 -2.86 -2.56
N ILE A 101 4.31 -2.29 -2.17
CA ILE A 101 4.50 -1.85 -0.78
C ILE A 101 3.54 -0.68 -0.49
N PRO A 102 2.66 -0.77 0.53
CA PRO A 102 1.75 0.32 0.89
C PRO A 102 2.47 1.66 1.03
N ARG A 103 1.97 2.70 0.34
CA ARG A 103 2.57 4.04 0.32
C ARG A 103 1.90 4.97 1.34
N PRO A 104 2.65 5.87 1.98
CA PRO A 104 2.05 6.89 2.86
C PRO A 104 1.00 7.74 2.14
N ASP A 105 1.23 8.09 0.87
CA ASP A 105 0.30 8.89 0.06
C ASP A 105 -1.09 8.23 -0.07
N THR A 106 -1.16 6.90 -0.10
CA THR A 106 -2.40 6.12 -0.12
C THR A 106 -3.21 6.25 1.18
N GLU A 107 -2.60 6.68 2.29
CA GLU A 107 -3.33 6.98 3.53
C GLU A 107 -4.33 8.13 3.33
N THR A 108 -4.00 9.09 2.46
CA THR A 108 -4.93 10.16 2.03
C THR A 108 -6.22 9.61 1.43
N LEU A 109 -6.13 8.55 0.63
CA LEU A 109 -7.30 7.89 0.04
C LEU A 109 -8.22 7.32 1.14
N VAL A 110 -7.65 6.55 2.07
CA VAL A 110 -8.40 5.94 3.19
C VAL A 110 -9.01 7.02 4.08
N GLU A 111 -8.26 8.08 4.40
CA GLU A 111 -8.73 9.17 5.25
C GLU A 111 -9.96 9.86 4.65
N ASN A 112 -9.94 10.17 3.36
CA ASN A 112 -11.05 10.81 2.68
C ASN A 112 -12.30 9.91 2.62
N VAL A 113 -12.15 8.60 2.44
CA VAL A 113 -13.26 7.63 2.54
C VAL A 113 -13.84 7.63 3.97
N LEU A 114 -13.00 7.60 5.00
CA LEU A 114 -13.46 7.61 6.38
C LEU A 114 -14.11 8.96 6.77
N GLN A 115 -13.62 10.07 6.23
CA GLN A 115 -14.25 11.37 6.38
C GLN A 115 -15.63 11.42 5.72
N PHE A 116 -15.76 10.91 4.50
CA PHE A 116 -17.05 10.80 3.83
C PHE A 116 -18.06 10.02 4.68
N PHE A 117 -17.70 8.88 5.26
CA PHE A 117 -18.60 8.13 6.16
C PHE A 117 -18.99 8.88 7.45
N ARG A 118 -18.19 9.84 7.89
CA ARG A 118 -18.52 10.64 9.08
C ARG A 118 -19.51 11.76 8.79
N HIS A 119 -19.45 12.32 7.59
CA HIS A 119 -20.20 13.51 7.21
C HIS A 119 -21.48 13.20 6.42
N GLU A 120 -21.57 12.02 5.81
CA GLU A 120 -22.73 11.64 5.02
C GLU A 120 -23.80 10.96 5.89
N ALA A 121 -24.97 11.60 5.98
CA ALA A 121 -26.09 11.05 6.73
C ALA A 121 -26.62 9.77 6.05
N GLY A 122 -26.81 8.71 6.84
CA GLY A 122 -27.33 7.44 6.33
C GLY A 122 -26.26 6.35 6.10
N MET A 123 -24.99 6.66 6.13
CA MET A 123 -23.89 5.69 5.99
C MET A 123 -23.63 4.86 7.27
N GLN A 124 -24.69 4.19 7.78
CA GLN A 124 -24.56 3.40 9.01
C GLN A 124 -23.74 2.11 8.80
N SER A 125 -23.96 1.41 7.70
CA SER A 125 -23.28 0.15 7.36
C SER A 125 -22.83 0.17 5.90
N PRO A 126 -21.82 1.01 5.55
CA PRO A 126 -21.44 1.21 4.16
C PRO A 126 -20.85 -0.05 3.54
N ARG A 127 -21.18 -0.25 2.27
CA ARG A 127 -20.62 -1.28 1.42
C ARG A 127 -19.56 -0.67 0.52
N VAL A 128 -18.35 -1.20 0.60
CA VAL A 128 -17.19 -0.69 -0.11
C VAL A 128 -16.69 -1.71 -1.12
N LEU A 129 -16.31 -1.25 -2.29
CA LEU A 129 -15.55 -2.03 -3.27
C LEU A 129 -14.14 -1.44 -3.37
N ASP A 130 -13.13 -2.26 -3.08
CA ASP A 130 -11.72 -1.91 -3.27
C ASP A 130 -11.19 -2.65 -4.51
N LEU A 131 -10.83 -1.89 -5.55
CA LEU A 131 -10.30 -2.44 -6.80
C LEU A 131 -8.77 -2.36 -6.81
N CYS A 132 -8.11 -3.38 -7.36
CA CYS A 132 -6.65 -3.49 -7.37
C CYS A 132 -6.07 -3.50 -5.94
N THR A 133 -6.63 -4.34 -5.07
CA THR A 133 -6.39 -4.26 -3.61
C THR A 133 -4.96 -4.56 -3.18
N GLY A 134 -4.16 -5.26 -4.01
CA GLY A 134 -2.75 -5.59 -3.73
C GLY A 134 -2.60 -6.35 -2.41
N SER A 135 -1.98 -5.72 -1.42
CA SER A 135 -1.80 -6.29 -0.07
C SER A 135 -3.08 -6.30 0.79
N GLY A 136 -4.19 -5.73 0.29
CA GLY A 136 -5.42 -5.56 1.06
C GLY A 136 -5.40 -4.37 2.02
N CYS A 137 -4.42 -3.47 1.92
CA CYS A 137 -4.20 -2.43 2.92
C CYS A 137 -5.34 -1.40 2.98
N ILE A 138 -5.91 -0.99 1.84
CA ILE A 138 -7.03 -0.05 1.78
C ILE A 138 -8.29 -0.71 2.35
N ALA A 139 -8.65 -1.90 1.84
CA ALA A 139 -9.80 -2.66 2.31
C ALA A 139 -9.77 -2.91 3.82
N ALA A 140 -8.63 -3.39 4.32
CA ALA A 140 -8.47 -3.68 5.75
C ALA A 140 -8.47 -2.43 6.62
N ALA A 141 -7.82 -1.33 6.19
CA ALA A 141 -7.82 -0.06 6.91
C ALA A 141 -9.25 0.51 7.04
N ILE A 142 -10.02 0.53 5.95
CA ILE A 142 -11.41 0.98 5.96
C ILE A 142 -12.25 0.12 6.91
N ALA A 143 -12.19 -1.20 6.78
CA ALA A 143 -12.97 -2.11 7.62
C ALA A 143 -12.57 -2.06 9.10
N HIS A 144 -11.29 -1.82 9.41
CA HIS A 144 -10.80 -1.71 10.78
C HIS A 144 -11.32 -0.43 11.46
N HIS A 145 -11.25 0.70 10.76
CA HIS A 145 -11.63 2.01 11.32
C HIS A 145 -13.13 2.31 11.22
N ARG A 146 -13.85 1.65 10.30
CA ARG A 146 -15.31 1.70 10.19
C ARG A 146 -15.89 0.31 10.48
N LYS A 147 -16.18 0.04 11.75
CA LYS A 147 -16.57 -1.31 12.23
C LYS A 147 -17.82 -1.90 11.57
N ASN A 148 -18.71 -1.05 11.06
CA ASN A 148 -19.94 -1.47 10.39
C ASN A 148 -19.79 -1.52 8.87
N ALA A 149 -18.61 -1.22 8.31
CA ALA A 149 -18.36 -1.36 6.89
C ALA A 149 -18.14 -2.82 6.50
N THR A 150 -18.66 -3.21 5.33
CA THR A 150 -18.30 -4.43 4.63
C THR A 150 -17.55 -4.08 3.36
N VAL A 151 -16.50 -4.83 3.06
CA VAL A 151 -15.63 -4.56 1.92
C VAL A 151 -15.54 -5.80 1.04
N VAL A 152 -15.79 -5.63 -0.24
CA VAL A 152 -15.38 -6.58 -1.28
C VAL A 152 -14.12 -5.98 -1.93
N ALA A 153 -13.07 -6.78 -2.07
CA ALA A 153 -11.82 -6.32 -2.67
C ALA A 153 -11.42 -7.25 -3.82
N THR A 154 -11.12 -6.67 -4.99
CA THR A 154 -10.75 -7.46 -6.17
C THR A 154 -9.26 -7.31 -6.48
N GLU A 155 -8.64 -8.42 -6.88
CA GLU A 155 -7.22 -8.49 -7.23
C GLU A 155 -7.02 -9.48 -8.38
N ILE A 156 -6.34 -9.03 -9.44
CA ILE A 156 -6.10 -9.86 -10.62
C ILE A 156 -5.00 -10.91 -10.39
N SER A 157 -4.01 -10.60 -9.53
CA SER A 157 -2.91 -11.50 -9.19
C SER A 157 -3.32 -12.49 -8.09
N PRO A 158 -3.37 -13.80 -8.35
CA PRO A 158 -3.65 -14.79 -7.31
C PRO A 158 -2.64 -14.75 -6.15
N ALA A 159 -1.36 -14.44 -6.45
CA ALA A 159 -0.32 -14.31 -5.43
C ALA A 159 -0.56 -13.10 -4.52
N ALA A 160 -0.91 -11.94 -5.09
CA ALA A 160 -1.27 -10.75 -4.33
C ALA A 160 -2.57 -10.96 -3.52
N ALA A 161 -3.59 -11.58 -4.11
CA ALA A 161 -4.82 -11.94 -3.41
C ALA A 161 -4.57 -12.86 -2.20
N ALA A 162 -3.62 -13.80 -2.33
CA ALA A 162 -3.21 -14.64 -1.20
C ALA A 162 -2.56 -13.82 -0.07
N VAL A 163 -1.73 -12.82 -0.38
CA VAL A 163 -1.16 -11.89 0.63
C VAL A 163 -2.28 -11.09 1.29
N ALA A 164 -3.21 -10.53 0.50
CA ALA A 164 -4.34 -9.77 1.02
C ALA A 164 -5.20 -10.62 1.99
N ARG A 165 -5.51 -11.88 1.65
CA ARG A 165 -6.26 -12.79 2.53
C ARG A 165 -5.55 -13.03 3.85
N ARG A 166 -4.22 -13.28 3.85
CA ARG A 166 -3.44 -13.44 5.09
C ARG A 166 -3.47 -12.17 5.94
N ASN A 167 -3.39 -11.00 5.33
CA ASN A 167 -3.51 -9.73 6.05
C ASN A 167 -4.88 -9.55 6.68
N VAL A 168 -5.94 -9.81 5.93
CA VAL A 168 -7.34 -9.73 6.41
C VAL A 168 -7.57 -10.69 7.58
N GLU A 169 -7.10 -11.94 7.46
CA GLU A 169 -7.20 -12.96 8.51
C GLU A 169 -6.43 -12.55 9.77
N ARG A 170 -5.17 -12.15 9.62
CA ARG A 170 -4.30 -11.72 10.74
C ARG A 170 -4.86 -10.52 11.49
N LEU A 171 -5.57 -9.62 10.80
CA LEU A 171 -6.22 -8.45 11.39
C LEU A 171 -7.62 -8.75 11.96
N GLY A 172 -8.11 -10.01 11.85
CA GLY A 172 -9.43 -10.42 12.36
C GLY A 172 -10.59 -9.80 11.58
N LEU A 173 -10.42 -9.58 10.27
CA LEU A 173 -11.40 -8.88 9.43
C LEU A 173 -12.15 -9.79 8.44
N SER A 174 -11.93 -11.11 8.48
CA SER A 174 -12.45 -12.08 7.48
C SER A 174 -13.98 -12.11 7.39
N GLU A 175 -14.72 -11.73 8.42
CA GLU A 175 -16.18 -11.66 8.39
C GLU A 175 -16.70 -10.43 7.62
N ARG A 176 -15.86 -9.42 7.40
CA ARG A 176 -16.25 -8.13 6.83
C ARG A 176 -15.49 -7.72 5.57
N VAL A 177 -14.39 -8.41 5.27
CA VAL A 177 -13.56 -8.17 4.10
C VAL A 177 -13.44 -9.45 3.29
N SER A 178 -13.94 -9.43 2.06
CA SER A 178 -13.85 -10.55 1.12
C SER A 178 -12.89 -10.22 0.00
N ILE A 179 -11.87 -11.07 -0.21
CA ILE A 179 -10.90 -10.94 -1.31
C ILE A 179 -11.31 -11.86 -2.46
N VAL A 180 -11.58 -11.27 -3.62
CA VAL A 180 -12.04 -11.96 -4.83
C VAL A 180 -10.98 -11.80 -5.93
N GLU A 181 -10.60 -12.91 -6.56
CA GLU A 181 -9.64 -12.90 -7.67
C GLU A 181 -10.32 -12.55 -8.98
N GLY A 182 -9.73 -11.61 -9.73
CA GLY A 182 -10.16 -11.22 -11.07
C GLY A 182 -9.88 -9.77 -11.41
N ASP A 183 -10.11 -9.41 -12.66
CA ASP A 183 -9.81 -8.09 -13.21
C ASP A 183 -10.96 -7.11 -12.92
N LEU A 184 -10.67 -6.10 -12.10
CA LEU A 184 -11.58 -5.01 -11.73
C LEU A 184 -12.97 -5.53 -11.31
N PHE A 185 -13.98 -5.24 -12.13
CA PHE A 185 -15.39 -5.59 -11.88
C PHE A 185 -15.80 -6.98 -12.41
N GLU A 186 -14.93 -7.63 -13.17
CA GLU A 186 -15.25 -8.89 -13.87
C GLU A 186 -15.72 -9.99 -12.90
N PRO A 187 -15.02 -10.26 -11.78
CA PRO A 187 -15.46 -11.32 -10.87
C PRO A 187 -16.78 -11.05 -10.19
N LEU A 188 -17.22 -9.79 -10.13
CA LEU A 188 -18.48 -9.40 -9.50
C LEU A 188 -19.70 -9.80 -10.36
N THR A 189 -19.52 -10.08 -11.64
CA THR A 189 -20.62 -10.47 -12.55
C THR A 189 -21.19 -11.84 -12.22
N SER A 190 -20.36 -12.71 -11.63
CA SER A 190 -20.76 -14.06 -11.21
C SER A 190 -21.32 -14.13 -9.78
N MET A 191 -21.23 -13.02 -9.02
CA MET A 191 -21.76 -12.97 -7.65
C MET A 191 -23.27 -12.72 -7.68
N MET A 192 -24.04 -13.77 -7.42
CA MET A 192 -25.49 -13.69 -7.36
C MET A 192 -25.91 -12.75 -6.21
N ASP A 193 -26.92 -11.91 -6.44
CA ASP A 193 -27.51 -10.98 -5.47
C ASP A 193 -26.55 -9.92 -4.90
N LEU A 194 -25.45 -9.61 -5.61
CA LEU A 194 -24.54 -8.57 -5.19
C LEU A 194 -25.22 -7.20 -5.23
N GLN A 195 -25.47 -6.65 -4.05
CA GLN A 195 -26.03 -5.30 -3.93
C GLN A 195 -25.01 -4.24 -4.37
N PRO A 196 -25.43 -3.08 -4.87
CA PRO A 196 -24.53 -2.00 -5.25
C PRO A 196 -23.71 -1.47 -4.05
N PHE A 197 -22.62 -0.79 -4.34
CA PHE A 197 -21.67 -0.26 -3.36
C PHE A 197 -21.93 1.23 -3.09
N ASP A 198 -21.80 1.64 -1.83
CA ASP A 198 -21.87 3.04 -1.43
C ASP A 198 -20.57 3.79 -1.74
N VAL A 199 -19.45 3.07 -1.72
CA VAL A 199 -18.15 3.61 -2.08
C VAL A 199 -17.39 2.60 -2.96
N ILE A 200 -16.79 3.11 -4.04
CA ILE A 200 -15.74 2.42 -4.80
C ILE A 200 -14.44 3.15 -4.56
N VAL A 201 -13.40 2.40 -4.17
CA VAL A 201 -12.08 2.93 -3.91
C VAL A 201 -11.04 2.12 -4.71
N SER A 202 -9.99 2.79 -5.18
CA SER A 202 -8.87 2.09 -5.83
C SER A 202 -7.59 2.92 -5.77
N ASN A 203 -6.48 2.23 -5.59
CA ASN A 203 -5.16 2.69 -5.99
C ASN A 203 -4.70 1.81 -7.18
N PRO A 204 -5.15 2.11 -8.40
CA PRO A 204 -4.82 1.31 -9.56
C PRO A 204 -3.40 1.62 -10.05
N PRO A 205 -2.79 0.78 -10.90
CA PRO A 205 -1.57 1.13 -11.60
C PRO A 205 -1.76 2.41 -12.43
N TYR A 206 -0.87 3.39 -12.26
CA TYR A 206 -1.00 4.71 -12.89
C TYR A 206 0.30 5.26 -13.51
N ILE A 207 1.38 4.50 -13.52
CA ILE A 207 2.65 4.94 -14.10
C ILE A 207 2.61 4.69 -15.61
N PRO A 208 2.88 5.71 -16.46
CA PRO A 208 3.01 5.50 -17.88
C PRO A 208 4.10 4.46 -18.19
N SER A 209 3.80 3.48 -19.08
CA SER A 209 4.72 2.38 -19.42
C SER A 209 6.13 2.86 -19.79
N GLY A 210 6.21 3.99 -20.51
CA GLY A 210 7.50 4.58 -20.93
C GLY A 210 8.33 5.17 -19.78
N GLN A 211 7.75 5.39 -18.60
CA GLN A 211 8.44 5.97 -17.44
C GLN A 211 8.98 4.90 -16.48
N ILE A 212 8.53 3.66 -16.59
CA ILE A 212 8.89 2.57 -15.65
C ILE A 212 10.39 2.34 -15.60
N ALA A 213 11.07 2.39 -16.73
CA ALA A 213 12.53 2.21 -16.81
C ALA A 213 13.33 3.29 -16.05
N GLY A 214 12.72 4.46 -15.82
CA GLY A 214 13.31 5.60 -15.08
C GLY A 214 13.01 5.59 -13.58
N LEU A 215 12.22 4.66 -13.08
CA LEU A 215 11.90 4.57 -11.65
C LEU A 215 13.13 4.21 -10.82
N ASP A 216 13.07 4.56 -9.53
CA ASP A 216 14.06 4.12 -8.56
C ASP A 216 14.23 2.59 -8.62
N LYS A 217 15.46 2.13 -8.52
CA LYS A 217 15.80 0.70 -8.65
C LYS A 217 15.05 -0.17 -7.64
N SER A 218 14.84 0.33 -6.42
CA SER A 218 14.07 -0.35 -5.38
C SER A 218 12.61 -0.62 -5.78
N VAL A 219 12.03 0.22 -6.64
CA VAL A 219 10.67 0.04 -7.19
C VAL A 219 10.73 -0.82 -8.45
N ARG A 220 11.51 -0.37 -9.44
CA ARG A 220 11.59 -0.98 -10.77
C ARG A 220 11.98 -2.46 -10.76
N ASP A 221 12.99 -2.82 -9.94
CA ASP A 221 13.60 -4.16 -9.96
C ASP A 221 12.97 -5.13 -8.94
N PHE A 222 12.17 -4.62 -7.99
CA PHE A 222 11.66 -5.43 -6.89
C PHE A 222 10.14 -5.45 -6.76
N GLU A 223 9.43 -4.39 -7.13
CA GLU A 223 7.97 -4.35 -7.04
C GLU A 223 7.32 -4.91 -8.31
N PRO A 224 6.13 -5.53 -8.20
CA PRO A 224 5.51 -6.19 -9.35
C PRO A 224 5.12 -5.17 -10.42
N LEU A 225 5.59 -5.38 -11.65
CA LEU A 225 5.32 -4.49 -12.79
C LEU A 225 3.82 -4.26 -13.00
N MET A 226 3.00 -5.30 -12.79
CA MET A 226 1.55 -5.23 -12.92
C MET A 226 0.91 -4.19 -11.96
N ALA A 227 1.53 -3.93 -10.82
CA ALA A 227 1.06 -2.93 -9.85
C ALA A 227 1.53 -1.51 -10.17
N LEU A 228 2.38 -1.34 -11.19
CA LEU A 228 2.98 -0.05 -11.56
C LEU A 228 2.43 0.46 -12.89
N ASP A 229 2.33 -0.42 -13.90
CA ASP A 229 2.07 -0.08 -15.29
C ASP A 229 0.60 0.28 -15.53
N GLY A 230 0.33 1.57 -15.71
CA GLY A 230 -0.99 2.13 -16.02
C GLY A 230 -1.30 2.27 -17.51
N GLY A 231 -0.46 1.71 -18.39
CA GLY A 231 -0.59 1.83 -19.85
C GLY A 231 0.18 3.01 -20.43
N ALA A 232 -0.12 3.36 -21.67
CA ALA A 232 0.67 4.31 -22.45
C ALA A 232 0.78 5.70 -21.79
N ASP A 233 -0.30 6.21 -21.20
CA ASP A 233 -0.36 7.49 -20.50
C ASP A 233 -0.62 7.35 -18.97
N GLY A 234 -0.64 6.10 -18.45
CA GLY A 234 -0.86 5.81 -17.06
C GLY A 234 -2.34 5.87 -16.61
N LEU A 235 -3.30 5.99 -17.53
CA LEU A 235 -4.72 6.21 -17.19
C LEU A 235 -5.66 5.09 -17.67
N ASP A 236 -5.13 3.96 -18.16
CA ASP A 236 -5.97 2.88 -18.70
C ASP A 236 -6.92 2.31 -17.65
N PHE A 237 -6.44 2.08 -16.45
CA PHE A 237 -7.29 1.61 -15.34
C PHE A 237 -8.31 2.65 -14.91
N HIS A 238 -7.93 3.91 -14.84
CA HIS A 238 -8.86 5.00 -14.49
C HIS A 238 -10.01 5.11 -15.48
N ARG A 239 -9.75 5.01 -16.79
CA ARG A 239 -10.80 4.99 -17.83
C ARG A 239 -11.73 3.82 -17.64
N ARG A 240 -11.19 2.61 -17.44
CA ARG A 240 -11.98 1.41 -17.23
C ARG A 240 -12.83 1.49 -15.96
N ILE A 241 -12.26 1.95 -14.86
CA ILE A 241 -12.95 2.08 -13.57
C ILE A 241 -14.08 3.12 -13.69
N LEU A 242 -13.79 4.32 -14.17
CA LEU A 242 -14.77 5.40 -14.30
C LEU A 242 -15.94 5.02 -15.20
N SER A 243 -15.71 4.27 -16.28
CA SER A 243 -16.80 3.83 -17.17
C SER A 243 -17.68 2.75 -16.59
N GLN A 244 -17.15 1.85 -15.75
CA GLN A 244 -17.88 0.68 -15.25
C GLN A 244 -18.48 0.88 -13.85
N ALA A 245 -17.86 1.74 -13.03
CA ALA A 245 -18.27 1.94 -11.63
C ALA A 245 -19.72 2.39 -11.45
N PRO A 246 -20.32 3.28 -12.29
CA PRO A 246 -21.70 3.73 -12.06
C PRO A 246 -22.72 2.58 -12.03
N ALA A 247 -22.51 1.52 -12.80
CA ALA A 247 -23.38 0.36 -12.80
C ALA A 247 -23.33 -0.48 -11.52
N ARG A 248 -22.33 -0.24 -10.66
CA ARG A 248 -22.08 -0.97 -9.41
C ARG A 248 -22.23 -0.11 -8.16
N MET A 249 -22.52 1.18 -8.31
CA MET A 249 -22.69 2.11 -7.20
C MET A 249 -24.16 2.33 -6.85
N THR A 250 -24.45 2.65 -5.62
CA THR A 250 -25.75 3.21 -5.20
C THR A 250 -25.92 4.64 -5.77
N PRO A 251 -27.13 5.12 -6.06
CA PRO A 251 -27.38 6.54 -6.30
C PRO A 251 -26.86 7.35 -5.09
N GLY A 252 -26.10 8.43 -5.34
CA GLY A 252 -25.43 9.19 -4.29
C GLY A 252 -24.13 8.58 -3.75
N GLY A 253 -23.78 7.36 -4.17
CA GLY A 253 -22.50 6.73 -3.80
C GLY A 253 -21.30 7.48 -4.35
N ARG A 254 -20.11 7.27 -3.77
CA ARG A 254 -18.88 7.98 -4.17
C ARG A 254 -17.79 7.04 -4.66
N ILE A 255 -17.04 7.56 -5.62
CA ILE A 255 -15.78 6.96 -6.08
C ILE A 255 -14.59 7.76 -5.54
N PHE A 256 -13.51 7.05 -5.18
CA PHE A 256 -12.22 7.63 -4.78
C PHE A 256 -11.11 6.86 -5.50
N LEU A 257 -10.34 7.55 -6.34
CA LEU A 257 -9.26 6.96 -7.13
C LEU A 257 -7.95 7.68 -6.86
N GLU A 258 -6.93 6.94 -6.42
CA GLU A 258 -5.57 7.46 -6.35
C GLU A 258 -4.99 7.65 -7.74
N MET A 259 -4.12 8.66 -7.90
CA MET A 259 -3.45 9.02 -9.14
C MET A 259 -2.09 9.62 -8.88
N ALA A 260 -1.25 9.73 -9.90
CA ALA A 260 -0.05 10.56 -9.84
C ALA A 260 -0.41 12.04 -9.72
N PHE A 261 0.41 12.79 -8.99
CA PHE A 261 0.13 14.22 -8.67
C PHE A 261 0.03 15.14 -9.90
N ASP A 262 0.54 14.71 -11.06
CA ASP A 262 0.54 15.44 -12.33
C ASP A 262 -0.55 14.95 -13.31
N GLN A 263 -1.39 14.00 -12.93
CA GLN A 263 -2.47 13.46 -13.75
C GLN A 263 -3.83 14.13 -13.49
N GLY A 264 -3.94 15.08 -12.56
CA GLY A 264 -5.19 15.64 -12.10
C GLY A 264 -6.10 16.20 -13.20
N GLU A 265 -5.57 17.03 -14.11
CA GLU A 265 -6.36 17.59 -15.21
C GLU A 265 -6.89 16.52 -16.17
N GLN A 266 -6.07 15.51 -16.49
CA GLN A 266 -6.41 14.45 -17.41
C GLN A 266 -7.51 13.55 -16.84
N ILE A 267 -7.37 13.12 -15.59
CA ILE A 267 -8.36 12.24 -14.95
C ILE A 267 -9.70 12.98 -14.72
N MET A 268 -9.65 14.30 -14.41
CA MET A 268 -10.83 15.15 -14.32
C MET A 268 -11.56 15.25 -15.65
N ALA A 269 -10.83 15.38 -16.77
CA ALA A 269 -11.42 15.40 -18.11
C ALA A 269 -12.14 14.08 -18.40
N ILE A 270 -11.48 12.94 -18.15
CA ILE A 270 -12.08 11.61 -18.32
C ILE A 270 -13.34 11.47 -17.47
N ALA A 271 -13.31 11.85 -16.19
CA ALA A 271 -14.46 11.72 -15.30
C ALA A 271 -15.66 12.58 -15.76
N ARG A 272 -15.39 13.79 -16.30
CA ARG A 272 -16.45 14.69 -16.81
C ARG A 272 -17.10 14.24 -18.10
N GLU A 273 -16.47 13.35 -18.87
CA GLU A 273 -17.09 12.72 -20.04
C GLU A 273 -18.23 11.78 -19.64
N HIS A 274 -18.26 11.31 -18.41
CA HIS A 274 -19.30 10.40 -17.90
C HIS A 274 -20.39 11.20 -17.19
N VAL A 275 -21.55 11.35 -17.85
CA VAL A 275 -22.75 12.03 -17.29
C VAL A 275 -23.27 11.41 -15.98
N ALA A 276 -22.80 10.23 -15.63
CA ALA A 276 -23.16 9.53 -14.40
C ALA A 276 -22.53 10.11 -13.13
N TYR A 277 -21.58 11.05 -13.25
CA TYR A 277 -20.90 11.65 -12.10
C TYR A 277 -21.20 13.13 -11.95
N GLU A 278 -21.43 13.53 -10.72
CA GLU A 278 -21.50 14.94 -10.29
C GLU A 278 -20.46 15.20 -9.17
N GLU A 279 -20.31 16.45 -8.76
CA GLU A 279 -19.38 16.86 -7.67
C GLU A 279 -17.95 16.30 -7.82
N ILE A 280 -17.45 16.22 -9.07
CA ILE A 280 -16.11 15.73 -9.35
C ILE A 280 -15.07 16.71 -8.81
N ARG A 281 -14.13 16.22 -7.97
CA ARG A 281 -13.10 17.04 -7.31
C ARG A 281 -11.78 16.29 -7.24
N LEU A 282 -10.69 17.06 -7.10
CA LEU A 282 -9.37 16.54 -6.75
C LEU A 282 -9.09 16.85 -5.28
N LEU A 283 -8.63 15.86 -4.55
CA LEU A 283 -8.26 15.96 -3.15
C LEU A 283 -6.75 15.91 -3.04
N LYS A 284 -6.20 16.70 -2.09
CA LYS A 284 -4.76 16.84 -1.91
C LYS A 284 -4.30 16.02 -0.70
N ASP A 285 -3.06 15.54 -0.79
CA ASP A 285 -2.33 14.98 0.34
C ASP A 285 -1.85 16.08 1.31
N ASP A 286 -1.27 15.69 2.44
CA ASP A 286 -0.72 16.61 3.45
C ASP A 286 0.40 17.51 2.90
N GLY A 287 1.04 17.11 1.81
CA GLY A 287 2.03 17.90 1.08
C GLY A 287 1.43 18.90 0.11
N GLY A 288 0.08 18.99 0.00
CA GLY A 288 -0.63 19.89 -0.89
C GLY A 288 -0.66 19.45 -2.36
N ARG A 289 -0.24 18.23 -2.69
CA ARG A 289 -0.26 17.66 -4.05
C ARG A 289 -1.58 16.95 -4.30
N GLU A 290 -2.12 17.08 -5.49
CA GLU A 290 -3.30 16.34 -5.90
C GLU A 290 -3.00 14.84 -5.92
N ARG A 291 -3.85 14.06 -5.24
CA ARG A 291 -3.60 12.62 -5.05
C ARG A 291 -4.82 11.75 -5.30
N VAL A 292 -6.01 12.27 -5.09
CA VAL A 292 -7.24 11.47 -5.20
C VAL A 292 -8.29 12.21 -6.01
N LEU A 293 -8.83 11.56 -7.05
CA LEU A 293 -10.07 11.98 -7.69
C LEU A 293 -11.25 11.44 -6.88
N THR A 294 -12.26 12.27 -6.64
CA THR A 294 -13.56 11.84 -6.14
C THR A 294 -14.70 12.35 -7.01
N GLY A 295 -15.77 11.58 -7.13
CA GLY A 295 -16.99 11.93 -7.82
C GLY A 295 -18.18 11.21 -7.18
N LYS A 296 -19.35 11.85 -7.21
CA LYS A 296 -20.61 11.30 -6.72
C LYS A 296 -21.40 10.75 -7.90
N ARG A 297 -22.01 9.56 -7.74
CA ARG A 297 -22.94 9.02 -8.70
C ARG A 297 -24.28 9.77 -8.62
N ASN A 298 -24.83 10.19 -9.77
CA ASN A 298 -26.16 10.75 -9.91
C ASN A 298 -27.27 9.76 -9.50
#